data_1e03b95b2394069cc4edb51d25783318
#
_entry.id   1e03b95b2394069cc4edb51d25783318
#
_cell.length_a   1.000
_cell.length_b   1.000
_cell.length_c   1.000
_cell.angle_alpha   90.00
_cell.angle_beta   90.00
_cell.angle_gamma   90.00
#
_symmetry.space_group_name_H-M   'P 1'
#
loop_
_entity.id
_entity.type
_entity.pdbx_description
1 polymer ?
#
loop_
_entity_poly.entity_id
_entity_poly.type
_entity_poly.pdbx_seq_one_letter_code
_entity_poly.pdbx_strand_id
1 'polypeptide(L)'
;MDDTAVPQAAIGDVPATFGDGVVLLDVREGDEWQQGHAPGARHIPMGDIPARMAEIDTAARLYVICHSGGRSQRVAQYLAHHGYQPVNVSGGMSAWAGAGRPVVRDGGGAGTV
;
A
#
# COMPACT_ATOMS: atom_id res chain seq x y z
N MET A 1 24.51 -4.03 -0.54
CA MET A 1 23.31 -4.46 -1.24
C MET A 1 22.16 -4.61 -0.26
N ASP A 2 21.03 -4.16 -0.64
CA ASP A 2 19.88 -4.26 0.22
C ASP A 2 19.04 -5.48 -0.13
N ASP A 3 19.21 -6.52 0.68
CA ASP A 3 18.44 -7.76 0.55
C ASP A 3 17.47 -7.92 1.71
N THR A 4 17.03 -6.81 2.27
CA THR A 4 16.06 -6.86 3.36
C THR A 4 14.86 -7.69 2.96
N ALA A 5 14.66 -8.78 3.66
CA ALA A 5 13.49 -9.62 3.45
C ALA A 5 12.29 -8.91 4.07
N VAL A 6 11.29 -8.65 3.24
CA VAL A 6 10.04 -8.05 3.66
C VAL A 6 8.97 -9.13 3.64
N PRO A 7 8.16 -9.26 4.70
CA PRO A 7 7.03 -10.18 4.67
C PRO A 7 6.10 -9.86 3.50
N GLN A 8 5.54 -10.91 2.91
CA GLN A 8 4.60 -10.82 1.80
C GLN A 8 3.22 -11.24 2.28
N ALA A 9 2.20 -10.52 1.90
CA ALA A 9 0.82 -10.91 2.14
C ALA A 9 0.14 -11.18 0.80
N ALA A 10 -0.49 -12.34 0.68
CA ALA A 10 -1.42 -12.58 -0.41
C ALA A 10 -2.67 -11.74 -0.19
N ILE A 11 -3.40 -11.45 -1.26
CA ILE A 11 -4.55 -10.54 -1.14
C ILE A 11 -5.58 -11.02 -0.12
N GLY A 12 -5.75 -12.33 0.02
CA GLY A 12 -6.69 -12.90 1.00
C GLY A 12 -6.28 -12.69 2.45
N ASP A 13 -5.01 -12.39 2.70
CA ASP A 13 -4.48 -12.16 4.05
C ASP A 13 -4.42 -10.67 4.42
N VAL A 14 -4.80 -9.80 3.51
CA VAL A 14 -4.88 -8.37 3.79
C VAL A 14 -6.25 -8.06 4.39
N PRO A 15 -6.32 -7.32 5.52
CA PRO A 15 -7.61 -6.98 6.10
C PRO A 15 -8.55 -6.28 5.11
N ALA A 16 -9.84 -6.47 5.28
CA ALA A 16 -10.84 -5.81 4.43
C ALA A 16 -11.03 -4.35 4.81
N THR A 17 -10.76 -4.01 6.07
CA THR A 17 -10.86 -2.65 6.60
C THR A 17 -9.62 -2.33 7.42
N PHE A 18 -9.32 -1.06 7.57
CA PHE A 18 -8.13 -0.59 8.27
C PHE A 18 -8.54 0.30 9.43
N GLY A 19 -8.38 -0.24 10.63
CA GLY A 19 -8.68 0.47 11.87
C GLY A 19 -7.41 0.98 12.54
N ASP A 20 -7.52 1.25 13.83
CA ASP A 20 -6.40 1.78 14.62
C ASP A 20 -5.19 0.84 14.56
N GLY A 21 -4.04 1.42 14.29
CA GLY A 21 -2.80 0.68 14.28
C GLY A 21 -2.54 -0.13 13.01
N VAL A 22 -3.42 -0.08 12.02
CA VAL A 22 -3.25 -0.78 10.73
C VAL A 22 -3.42 0.21 9.60
N VAL A 23 -2.44 0.25 8.70
CA VAL A 23 -2.43 1.19 7.57
C VAL A 23 -2.22 0.42 6.27
N LEU A 24 -3.02 0.71 5.26
CA LEU A 24 -2.76 0.33 3.88
C LEU A 24 -2.18 1.55 3.17
N LEU A 25 -0.92 1.46 2.77
CA LEU A 25 -0.19 2.55 2.12
C LEU A 25 -0.09 2.27 0.63
N ASP A 26 -0.78 3.08 -0.16
CA ASP A 26 -0.73 3.02 -1.62
C ASP A 26 0.38 3.95 -2.11
N VAL A 27 1.36 3.38 -2.81
CA VAL A 27 2.55 4.12 -3.26
C VAL A 27 2.56 4.36 -4.76
N ARG A 28 1.40 4.19 -5.41
CA ARG A 28 1.26 4.46 -6.84
C ARG A 28 1.29 5.96 -7.11
N GLU A 29 1.38 6.33 -8.39
CA GLU A 29 1.34 7.73 -8.80
C GLU A 29 -0.07 8.32 -8.62
N GLY A 30 -0.15 9.65 -8.63
CA GLY A 30 -1.40 10.35 -8.38
C GLY A 30 -2.49 10.05 -9.40
N ASP A 31 -2.14 9.87 -10.68
CA ASP A 31 -3.11 9.54 -11.71
C ASP A 31 -3.69 8.13 -11.53
N GLU A 32 -2.87 7.17 -11.08
CA GLU A 32 -3.35 5.82 -10.76
C GLU A 32 -4.32 5.87 -9.56
N TRP A 33 -3.96 6.62 -8.53
CA TRP A 33 -4.82 6.81 -7.35
C TRP A 33 -6.17 7.43 -7.72
N GLN A 34 -6.16 8.43 -8.57
CA GLN A 34 -7.38 9.13 -8.97
C GLN A 34 -8.35 8.23 -9.74
N GLN A 35 -7.83 7.27 -10.49
CA GLN A 35 -8.68 6.32 -11.21
C GLN A 35 -9.36 5.32 -10.29
N GLY A 36 -8.74 5.00 -9.18
CA GLY A 36 -9.34 4.12 -8.20
C GLY A 36 -8.33 3.62 -7.19
N HIS A 37 -8.79 3.42 -5.97
CA HIS A 37 -7.96 2.95 -4.85
C HIS A 37 -8.82 2.17 -3.87
N ALA A 38 -8.15 1.45 -2.97
CA ALA A 38 -8.84 0.71 -1.93
C ALA A 38 -9.47 1.68 -0.92
N PRO A 39 -10.69 1.42 -0.46
CA PRO A 39 -11.29 2.25 0.60
C PRO A 39 -10.42 2.24 1.85
N GLY A 40 -10.21 3.41 2.44
CA GLY A 40 -9.42 3.56 3.65
C GLY A 40 -7.91 3.58 3.46
N ALA A 41 -7.41 3.42 2.25
CA ALA A 41 -5.99 3.49 1.97
C ALA A 41 -5.47 4.92 2.14
N ARG A 42 -4.21 5.02 2.55
CA ARG A 42 -3.47 6.28 2.53
C ARG A 42 -2.60 6.34 1.29
N HIS A 43 -2.46 7.50 0.71
CA HIS A 43 -1.69 7.68 -0.51
C HIS A 43 -0.44 8.51 -0.25
N ILE A 44 0.71 7.90 -0.49
CA ILE A 44 1.99 8.62 -0.59
C ILE A 44 2.71 8.02 -1.80
N PRO A 45 2.84 8.76 -2.90
CA PRO A 45 3.56 8.25 -4.07
C PRO A 45 4.99 7.84 -3.72
N MET A 46 5.49 6.82 -4.38
CA MET A 46 6.80 6.23 -4.07
C MET A 46 7.90 7.29 -3.96
N GLY A 47 7.91 8.27 -4.87
CA GLY A 47 8.94 9.31 -4.88
C GLY A 47 8.87 10.26 -3.69
N ASP A 48 7.73 10.32 -3.00
CA ASP A 48 7.53 11.21 -1.85
C ASP A 48 7.76 10.52 -0.52
N ILE A 49 8.06 9.23 -0.51
CA ILE A 49 8.22 8.46 0.73
C ILE A 49 9.30 9.05 1.63
N PRO A 50 10.51 9.36 1.11
CA PRO A 50 11.55 9.91 2.01
C PRO A 50 11.13 11.19 2.72
N ALA A 51 10.41 12.06 2.04
CA ALA A 51 10.00 13.33 2.61
C ALA A 51 8.77 13.21 3.52
N ARG A 52 7.95 12.18 3.33
CA ARG A 52 6.63 12.09 3.97
C ARG A 52 6.45 10.88 4.88
N MET A 53 7.44 10.00 4.98
CA MET A 53 7.26 8.78 5.79
C MET A 53 6.97 9.06 7.26
N ALA A 54 7.38 10.23 7.78
CA ALA A 54 7.07 10.62 9.15
C ALA A 54 5.56 10.80 9.42
N GLU A 55 4.75 10.88 8.37
CA GLU A 55 3.29 10.88 8.49
C GLU A 55 2.74 9.53 8.92
N ILE A 56 3.54 8.47 8.86
CA ILE A 56 3.13 7.11 9.19
C ILE A 56 3.71 6.77 10.57
N ASP A 57 2.85 6.25 11.46
CA ASP A 57 3.28 5.78 12.77
C ASP A 57 4.17 4.54 12.59
N THR A 58 5.38 4.57 13.16
CA THR A 58 6.30 3.44 13.11
C THR A 58 5.76 2.20 13.84
N ALA A 59 4.84 2.39 14.76
CA ALA A 59 4.22 1.29 15.49
C ALA A 59 3.07 0.63 14.71
N ALA A 60 2.61 1.25 13.63
CA ALA A 60 1.50 0.71 12.85
C ALA A 60 1.92 -0.56 12.10
N ARG A 61 0.97 -1.50 12.00
CA ARG A 61 1.09 -2.60 11.06
C ARG A 61 0.83 -2.05 9.68
N LEU A 62 1.82 -2.14 8.81
CA LEU A 62 1.82 -1.41 7.57
C LEU A 62 1.79 -2.36 6.38
N TYR A 63 0.72 -2.29 5.60
CA TYR A 63 0.63 -2.98 4.32
C TYR A 63 0.95 -1.99 3.21
N VAL A 64 1.89 -2.33 2.34
CA VAL A 64 2.32 -1.45 1.24
C VAL A 64 1.84 -2.04 -0.07
N ILE A 65 1.15 -1.24 -0.87
CA ILE A 65 0.52 -1.72 -2.09
C ILE A 65 0.85 -0.79 -3.26
N CYS A 66 1.08 -1.39 -4.42
CA CYS A 66 1.16 -0.68 -5.69
C CYS A 66 0.29 -1.39 -6.73
N HIS A 67 0.58 -1.27 -8.02
CA HIS A 67 -0.27 -1.93 -9.02
C HIS A 67 -0.08 -3.46 -9.00
N SER A 68 1.15 -3.94 -9.03
CA SER A 68 1.44 -5.38 -9.15
C SER A 68 2.42 -5.93 -8.12
N GLY A 69 2.96 -5.09 -7.23
CA GLY A 69 3.82 -5.52 -6.12
C GLY A 69 5.29 -5.10 -6.22
N GLY A 70 5.75 -4.60 -7.35
CA GLY A 70 7.18 -4.26 -7.54
C GLY A 70 7.62 -2.98 -6.84
N ARG A 71 6.91 -1.89 -7.08
CA ARG A 71 7.21 -0.60 -6.42
C ARG A 71 7.01 -0.69 -4.91
N SER A 72 5.94 -1.35 -4.49
CA SER A 72 5.64 -1.51 -3.06
C SER A 72 6.69 -2.36 -2.36
N GLN A 73 7.26 -3.36 -3.03
CA GLN A 73 8.37 -4.14 -2.49
C GLN A 73 9.57 -3.25 -2.17
N ARG A 74 9.93 -2.36 -3.10
CA ARG A 74 11.05 -1.43 -2.90
C ARG A 74 10.78 -0.46 -1.76
N VAL A 75 9.58 0.09 -1.72
CA VAL A 75 9.18 1.00 -0.64
C VAL A 75 9.20 0.29 0.71
N ALA A 76 8.67 -0.93 0.75
CA ALA A 76 8.68 -1.72 1.98
C ALA A 76 10.11 -1.97 2.49
N GLN A 77 11.04 -2.31 1.60
CA GLN A 77 12.44 -2.47 1.97
C GLN A 77 13.02 -1.18 2.55
N TYR A 78 12.75 -0.06 1.91
CA TYR A 78 13.20 1.24 2.38
C TYR A 78 12.64 1.55 3.78
N LEU A 79 11.35 1.35 3.96
CA LEU A 79 10.69 1.62 5.24
C LEU A 79 11.20 0.69 6.34
N ALA A 80 11.47 -0.58 6.03
CA ALA A 80 12.02 -1.51 7.00
C ALA A 80 13.36 -1.03 7.53
N HIS A 81 14.19 -0.42 6.69
CA HIS A 81 15.46 0.17 7.11
C HIS A 81 15.29 1.40 7.98
N HIS A 82 14.12 1.99 8.01
CA HIS A 82 13.84 3.20 8.77
C HIS A 82 12.95 2.94 10.00
N GLY A 83 12.90 1.68 10.45
CA GLY A 83 12.24 1.33 11.70
C GLY A 83 10.75 1.03 11.58
N TYR A 84 10.21 0.95 10.36
CA TYR A 84 8.83 0.56 10.14
C TYR A 84 8.68 -0.96 10.05
N GLN A 85 7.47 -1.44 10.12
CA GLN A 85 7.14 -2.88 10.05
C GLN A 85 6.25 -3.14 8.82
N PRO A 86 6.80 -3.01 7.61
CA PRO A 86 6.00 -3.15 6.39
C PRO A 86 5.78 -4.60 6.01
N VAL A 87 4.64 -4.84 5.37
CA VAL A 87 4.31 -6.07 4.67
C VAL A 87 3.98 -5.69 3.23
N ASN A 88 4.60 -6.32 2.26
CA ASN A 88 4.28 -6.06 0.86
C ASN A 88 3.05 -6.86 0.45
N VAL A 89 2.10 -6.20 -0.21
CA VAL A 89 0.92 -6.87 -0.75
C VAL A 89 1.27 -7.45 -2.12
N SER A 90 1.43 -8.76 -2.16
CA SER A 90 1.74 -9.48 -3.41
C SER A 90 0.60 -9.33 -4.41
N GLY A 91 0.95 -8.97 -5.65
CA GLY A 91 -0.03 -8.76 -6.70
C GLY A 91 -0.70 -7.40 -6.70
N GLY A 92 -0.56 -6.61 -5.64
CA GLY A 92 -0.99 -5.22 -5.57
C GLY A 92 -2.47 -5.00 -5.87
N MET A 93 -2.79 -3.84 -6.41
CA MET A 93 -4.17 -3.46 -6.75
C MET A 93 -4.75 -4.34 -7.87
N SER A 94 -3.91 -4.92 -8.72
CA SER A 94 -4.36 -5.89 -9.71
C SER A 94 -4.99 -7.11 -9.04
N ALA A 95 -4.32 -7.67 -8.03
CA ALA A 95 -4.86 -8.79 -7.25
C ALA A 95 -6.06 -8.36 -6.40
N TRP A 96 -6.02 -7.14 -5.86
CA TRP A 96 -7.13 -6.59 -5.07
C TRP A 96 -8.43 -6.58 -5.90
N ALA A 97 -8.38 -5.98 -7.10
CA ALA A 97 -9.53 -5.92 -7.99
C ALA A 97 -9.92 -7.30 -8.51
N GLY A 98 -8.93 -8.13 -8.82
CA GLY A 98 -9.16 -9.49 -9.29
C GLY A 98 -9.87 -10.37 -8.26
N ALA A 99 -9.70 -10.08 -6.97
CA ALA A 99 -10.40 -10.77 -5.89
C ALA A 99 -11.81 -10.19 -5.63
N GLY A 100 -12.24 -9.22 -6.41
CA GLY A 100 -13.55 -8.60 -6.24
C GLY A 100 -13.63 -7.61 -5.09
N ARG A 101 -12.51 -7.17 -4.54
CA ARG A 101 -12.52 -6.19 -3.46
C ARG A 101 -12.87 -4.81 -3.99
N PRO A 102 -13.50 -3.96 -3.18
CA PRO A 102 -13.97 -2.66 -3.65
C PRO A 102 -12.83 -1.74 -4.07
N VAL A 103 -13.03 -1.04 -5.18
CA VAL A 103 -12.15 0.01 -5.69
C VAL A 103 -12.99 1.24 -5.87
N VAL A 104 -12.61 2.34 -5.25
CA VAL A 104 -13.40 3.57 -5.21
C VAL A 104 -12.57 4.74 -5.71
N ARG A 105 -13.26 5.80 -6.12
CA ARG A 105 -12.67 7.12 -6.37
C ARG A 105 -12.92 8.04 -5.20
N ASP A 106 -12.11 9.06 -5.06
CA ASP A 106 -12.42 10.16 -4.16
C ASP A 106 -13.78 10.74 -4.56
N GLY A 107 -14.64 10.95 -3.57
CA GLY A 107 -16.02 11.35 -3.81
C GLY A 107 -17.00 10.18 -3.87
N GLY A 108 -16.53 8.93 -3.84
CA GLY A 108 -17.36 7.76 -3.59
C GLY A 108 -17.83 6.98 -4.81
N GLY A 109 -17.43 7.36 -6.02
CA GLY A 109 -17.77 6.59 -7.22
C GLY A 109 -16.93 5.33 -7.34
N ALA A 110 -17.39 4.38 -8.17
CA ALA A 110 -16.62 3.18 -8.49
C ALA A 110 -15.35 3.55 -9.26
N GLY A 111 -14.25 2.90 -8.91
CA GLY A 111 -12.96 3.12 -9.54
C GLY A 111 -12.46 1.90 -10.31
N THR A 112 -11.36 2.12 -11.01
CA THR A 112 -10.61 1.06 -11.70
C THR A 112 -9.14 1.13 -11.29
N VAL A 113 -8.43 0.07 -11.55
CA VAL A 113 -7.00 0.02 -11.25
C VAL A 113 -6.13 -0.09 -12.48
#